data_99267cb5d4695aed882da5543d0384bb
#
_entry.id   99267cb5d4695aed882da5543d0384bb
#
_cell.length_a   1.000
_cell.length_b   1.000
_cell.length_c   1.000
_cell.angle_alpha   90.00
_cell.angle_beta   90.00
_cell.angle_gamma   90.00
#
_symmetry.space_group_name_H-M   'P 1'
#
loop_
_entity.id
_entity.type
_entity.pdbx_description
1 polymer ?
#
loop_
_entity_poly.entity_id
_entity_poly.type
_entity_poly.pdbx_seq_one_letter_code
_entity_poly.pdbx_strand_id
1 'polypeptide(L)'
;KLGITADMLEWLKEFPAKIDLGKVTWLRSAYPNTLSQYGEYTSRIVWDVAPSYWAEHSECMDPDKWRESDICRNSDTVEIYDHVTSEFDRLLAGYGYVREGKCYRVDKGNRETVTFFCHFGITCVFLAHLWGVSPFLLWHCLALAPTSVTEVVTEEREKGIACFRGLKLGDVSHLVLGNEPASTSARFCEIYSDMDQR
;
A
#
# COMPACT_ATOMS: atom_id res chain seq x y z
N LYS A 1 11.49 3.80 27.25
CA LYS A 1 12.41 3.59 26.11
C LYS A 1 12.70 2.09 26.05
N LEU A 2 12.39 1.45 24.93
CA LEU A 2 12.51 -0.01 24.76
C LEU A 2 13.95 -0.48 24.50
N GLY A 3 14.92 0.42 24.35
CA GLY A 3 16.31 0.08 24.04
C GLY A 3 16.50 -0.56 22.64
N ILE A 4 15.52 -0.42 21.77
CA ILE A 4 15.55 -0.95 20.41
C ILE A 4 16.12 0.14 19.49
N THR A 5 17.06 -0.23 18.63
CA THR A 5 17.55 0.60 17.54
C THR A 5 16.72 0.33 16.30
N ALA A 6 16.31 1.38 15.59
CA ALA A 6 15.61 1.28 14.32
C ALA A 6 16.47 1.88 13.21
N ASP A 7 16.52 1.22 12.07
CA ASP A 7 17.13 1.74 10.87
C ASP A 7 16.14 2.66 10.13
N MET A 8 16.63 3.81 9.67
CA MET A 8 15.84 4.74 8.87
C MET A 8 16.05 4.41 7.39
N LEU A 9 14.96 4.02 6.72
CA LEU A 9 14.96 3.67 5.31
C LEU A 9 14.11 4.68 4.53
N GLU A 10 14.73 5.46 3.66
CA GLU A 10 14.07 6.54 2.90
C GLU A 10 12.92 6.04 2.02
N TRP A 11 12.99 4.81 1.54
CA TRP A 11 11.96 4.20 0.73
C TRP A 11 10.74 3.70 1.53
N LEU A 12 10.77 3.74 2.89
CA LEU A 12 9.64 3.39 3.78
C LEU A 12 8.68 4.56 4.07
N LYS A 13 8.93 5.75 3.56
CA LYS A 13 7.99 6.86 3.69
C LYS A 13 6.67 6.57 2.95
N GLU A 14 5.63 7.37 3.23
CA GLU A 14 4.36 7.21 2.51
C GLU A 14 4.56 7.22 0.99
N PHE A 15 3.83 6.36 0.29
CA PHE A 15 3.95 6.21 -1.17
C PHE A 15 3.60 7.53 -1.85
N PRO A 16 4.59 8.22 -2.45
CA PRO A 16 4.44 9.64 -2.76
C PRO A 16 3.90 9.93 -4.17
N ALA A 17 3.69 8.89 -4.99
CA ALA A 17 3.34 9.06 -6.40
C ALA A 17 2.10 9.93 -6.58
N LYS A 18 2.18 10.88 -7.51
CA LYS A 18 1.12 11.85 -7.80
C LYS A 18 0.92 12.01 -9.28
N ILE A 19 -0.33 12.28 -9.66
CA ILE A 19 -0.66 12.72 -10.99
C ILE A 19 -0.85 14.25 -11.01
N ASP A 20 -0.32 14.89 -12.04
CA ASP A 20 -0.48 16.33 -12.30
C ASP A 20 -1.80 16.58 -13.03
N LEU A 21 -2.81 17.04 -12.30
CA LEU A 21 -4.14 17.33 -12.85
C LEU A 21 -4.15 18.56 -13.77
N GLY A 22 -3.13 19.38 -13.74
CA GLY A 22 -2.94 20.47 -14.69
C GLY A 22 -2.58 19.99 -16.10
N LYS A 23 -1.80 18.89 -16.18
CA LYS A 23 -1.40 18.27 -17.47
C LYS A 23 -2.46 17.33 -18.02
N VAL A 24 -3.19 16.64 -17.16
CA VAL A 24 -4.19 15.62 -17.54
C VAL A 24 -5.57 15.96 -16.96
N THR A 25 -6.08 17.11 -17.34
CA THR A 25 -7.31 17.67 -16.79
C THR A 25 -8.55 16.78 -16.93
N TRP A 26 -8.56 15.90 -17.92
CA TRP A 26 -9.61 14.91 -18.12
C TRP A 26 -9.64 13.81 -17.04
N LEU A 27 -8.54 13.62 -16.27
CA LEU A 27 -8.51 12.73 -15.11
C LEU A 27 -9.07 13.33 -13.82
N ARG A 28 -9.47 14.60 -13.83
CA ARG A 28 -9.99 15.27 -12.61
C ARG A 28 -11.19 14.53 -12.00
N SER A 29 -12.05 13.95 -12.84
CA SER A 29 -13.19 13.15 -12.38
C SER A 29 -12.79 11.87 -11.63
N ALA A 30 -11.53 11.43 -11.76
CA ALA A 30 -10.99 10.29 -11.01
C ALA A 30 -10.77 10.58 -9.51
N TYR A 31 -10.93 11.82 -9.09
CA TYR A 31 -10.65 12.22 -7.71
C TYR A 31 -11.89 12.86 -7.06
N PRO A 32 -12.25 12.47 -5.84
CA PRO A 32 -13.49 12.93 -5.19
C PRO A 32 -13.49 14.42 -4.85
N ASN A 33 -12.32 15.02 -4.61
CA ASN A 33 -12.19 16.42 -4.23
C ASN A 33 -11.05 17.08 -5.00
N THR A 34 -11.40 18.01 -5.90
CA THR A 34 -10.42 18.78 -6.68
C THR A 34 -10.26 20.22 -6.17
N LEU A 35 -11.05 20.62 -5.19
CA LEU A 35 -11.01 21.97 -4.60
C LEU A 35 -10.56 21.93 -3.14
N SER A 36 -9.82 22.94 -2.73
CA SER A 36 -9.44 23.20 -1.34
C SER A 36 -9.80 24.64 -0.97
N GLN A 37 -9.65 24.98 0.32
CA GLN A 37 -9.79 26.37 0.80
C GLN A 37 -8.80 27.36 0.15
N TYR A 38 -7.74 26.86 -0.49
CA TYR A 38 -6.71 27.66 -1.17
C TYR A 38 -6.87 27.67 -2.70
N GLY A 39 -7.90 27.01 -3.23
CA GLY A 39 -8.16 26.89 -4.66
C GLY A 39 -8.20 25.43 -5.14
N GLU A 40 -8.11 25.27 -6.46
CA GLU A 40 -8.14 23.95 -7.08
C GLU A 40 -6.82 23.18 -6.87
N TYR A 41 -6.91 21.91 -6.52
CA TYR A 41 -5.72 21.05 -6.48
C TYR A 41 -5.15 20.84 -7.89
N THR A 42 -3.85 21.03 -8.02
CA THR A 42 -3.12 20.79 -9.28
C THR A 42 -2.56 19.36 -9.36
N SER A 43 -2.45 18.67 -8.24
CA SER A 43 -2.01 17.29 -8.18
C SER A 43 -2.72 16.50 -7.08
N ARG A 44 -2.84 15.18 -7.27
CA ARG A 44 -3.43 14.28 -6.28
C ARG A 44 -2.59 13.02 -6.16
N ILE A 45 -2.62 12.42 -4.97
CA ILE A 45 -1.95 11.15 -4.72
C ILE A 45 -2.65 10.01 -5.47
N VAL A 46 -1.90 9.12 -6.09
CA VAL A 46 -2.45 8.10 -7.01
C VAL A 46 -3.37 7.07 -6.34
N TRP A 47 -3.24 6.86 -5.04
CA TRP A 47 -4.07 5.90 -4.31
C TRP A 47 -5.42 6.48 -3.80
N ASP A 48 -5.72 7.75 -4.08
CA ASP A 48 -7.00 8.40 -3.75
C ASP A 48 -7.84 8.64 -5.01
N VAL A 49 -8.36 7.58 -5.60
CA VAL A 49 -9.10 7.60 -6.86
C VAL A 49 -10.59 7.38 -6.63
N ALA A 50 -11.45 8.11 -7.35
CA ALA A 50 -12.90 7.96 -7.23
C ALA A 50 -13.35 6.54 -7.63
N PRO A 51 -14.27 5.92 -6.88
CA PRO A 51 -14.73 4.55 -7.16
C PRO A 51 -15.30 4.35 -8.58
N SER A 52 -15.98 5.34 -9.12
CA SER A 52 -16.52 5.30 -10.49
C SER A 52 -15.42 5.18 -11.53
N TYR A 53 -14.28 5.86 -11.33
CA TYR A 53 -13.19 5.81 -12.28
C TYR A 53 -12.57 4.41 -12.40
N TRP A 54 -12.10 3.84 -11.29
CA TRP A 54 -11.46 2.52 -11.35
C TRP A 54 -12.47 1.40 -11.68
N ALA A 55 -13.78 1.59 -11.41
CA ALA A 55 -14.82 0.64 -11.82
C ALA A 55 -15.00 0.58 -13.34
N GLU A 56 -14.79 1.70 -14.03
CA GLU A 56 -14.83 1.79 -15.49
C GLU A 56 -13.48 1.38 -16.14
N HIS A 57 -12.39 1.43 -15.37
CA HIS A 57 -11.02 1.14 -15.81
C HIS A 57 -10.51 -0.15 -15.17
N SER A 58 -11.04 -1.28 -15.63
CA SER A 58 -10.75 -2.60 -15.05
C SER A 58 -9.27 -2.99 -15.11
N GLU A 59 -8.48 -2.40 -16.01
CA GLU A 59 -7.04 -2.56 -16.07
C GLU A 59 -6.34 -2.12 -14.78
N CYS A 60 -6.89 -1.15 -14.04
CA CYS A 60 -6.35 -0.73 -12.74
C CYS A 60 -6.36 -1.89 -11.71
N MET A 61 -7.34 -2.78 -11.78
CA MET A 61 -7.47 -3.92 -10.86
C MET A 61 -6.73 -5.18 -11.34
N ASP A 62 -6.34 -5.23 -12.61
CA ASP A 62 -5.65 -6.36 -13.21
C ASP A 62 -4.17 -6.39 -12.75
N PRO A 63 -3.68 -7.52 -12.19
CA PRO A 63 -2.33 -7.63 -11.66
C PRO A 63 -1.22 -7.42 -12.69
N ASP A 64 -1.51 -7.66 -13.96
CA ASP A 64 -0.52 -7.58 -15.02
C ASP A 64 -0.66 -6.30 -15.87
N LYS A 65 -1.84 -5.63 -15.87
CA LYS A 65 -2.16 -4.48 -16.73
C LYS A 65 -2.20 -3.12 -16.02
N TRP A 66 -2.28 -3.08 -14.69
CA TRP A 66 -2.43 -1.81 -13.96
C TRP A 66 -1.34 -0.77 -14.31
N ARG A 67 -0.15 -1.24 -14.67
CA ARG A 67 0.98 -0.39 -15.09
C ARG A 67 0.69 0.36 -16.39
N GLU A 68 -0.23 -0.15 -17.19
CA GLU A 68 -0.63 0.44 -18.48
C GLU A 68 -1.85 1.36 -18.35
N SER A 69 -2.39 1.54 -17.14
CA SER A 69 -3.51 2.45 -16.91
C SER A 69 -3.14 3.89 -17.21
N ASP A 70 -4.12 4.70 -17.55
CA ASP A 70 -3.89 6.11 -17.86
C ASP A 70 -3.31 6.88 -16.67
N ILE A 71 -3.68 6.50 -15.45
CA ILE A 71 -3.10 7.06 -14.23
C ILE A 71 -1.60 6.79 -14.20
N CYS A 72 -1.19 5.54 -14.42
CA CYS A 72 0.22 5.16 -14.39
C CYS A 72 1.03 5.78 -15.54
N ARG A 73 0.44 5.89 -16.73
CA ARG A 73 1.10 6.55 -17.87
C ARG A 73 1.34 8.04 -17.68
N ASN A 74 0.55 8.68 -16.83
CA ASN A 74 0.62 10.13 -16.58
C ASN A 74 1.10 10.49 -15.17
N SER A 75 1.82 9.58 -14.54
CA SER A 75 2.42 9.78 -13.22
C SER A 75 3.74 9.00 -13.10
N ASP A 76 4.46 9.23 -12.03
CA ASP A 76 5.67 8.51 -11.64
C ASP A 76 5.39 7.21 -10.85
N THR A 77 4.13 6.75 -10.87
CA THR A 77 3.67 5.61 -10.04
C THR A 77 4.48 4.35 -10.29
N VAL A 78 4.72 3.99 -11.55
CA VAL A 78 5.44 2.75 -11.89
C VAL A 78 6.90 2.83 -11.48
N GLU A 79 7.57 3.95 -11.73
CA GLU A 79 8.96 4.18 -11.37
C GLU A 79 9.17 4.07 -9.86
N ILE A 80 8.33 4.76 -9.08
CA ILE A 80 8.39 4.74 -7.62
C ILE A 80 8.06 3.35 -7.07
N TYR A 81 7.04 2.68 -7.64
CA TYR A 81 6.68 1.32 -7.25
C TYR A 81 7.85 0.36 -7.45
N ASP A 82 8.48 0.41 -8.61
CA ASP A 82 9.60 -0.48 -8.94
C ASP A 82 10.83 -0.22 -8.06
N HIS A 83 11.12 1.05 -7.75
CA HIS A 83 12.17 1.40 -6.81
C HIS A 83 11.89 0.82 -5.42
N VAL A 84 10.71 1.10 -4.88
CA VAL A 84 10.30 0.66 -3.53
C VAL A 84 10.32 -0.86 -3.42
N THR A 85 9.73 -1.56 -4.38
CA THR A 85 9.66 -3.03 -4.34
C THR A 85 11.01 -3.69 -4.56
N SER A 86 11.91 -3.08 -5.35
CA SER A 86 13.30 -3.54 -5.50
C SER A 86 14.08 -3.42 -4.18
N GLU A 87 13.93 -2.32 -3.45
CA GLU A 87 14.57 -2.15 -2.14
C GLU A 87 14.00 -3.13 -1.11
N PHE A 88 12.70 -3.36 -1.15
CA PHE A 88 12.03 -4.34 -0.31
C PHE A 88 12.51 -5.77 -0.59
N ASP A 89 12.60 -6.17 -1.87
CA ASP A 89 13.14 -7.49 -2.25
C ASP A 89 14.61 -7.64 -1.88
N ARG A 90 15.42 -6.55 -1.97
CA ARG A 90 16.80 -6.56 -1.51
C ARG A 90 16.90 -6.81 0.01
N LEU A 91 16.02 -6.18 0.77
CA LEU A 91 15.93 -6.41 2.21
C LEU A 91 15.54 -7.86 2.51
N LEU A 92 14.51 -8.40 1.86
CA LEU A 92 14.09 -9.79 2.02
C LEU A 92 15.19 -10.80 1.61
N ALA A 93 15.95 -10.50 0.56
CA ALA A 93 17.10 -11.31 0.15
C ALA A 93 18.17 -11.37 1.25
N GLY A 94 18.37 -10.29 2.02
CA GLY A 94 19.24 -10.28 3.20
C GLY A 94 18.79 -11.24 4.30
N TYR A 95 17.49 -11.56 4.35
CA TYR A 95 16.89 -12.57 5.23
C TYR A 95 16.76 -13.96 4.57
N GLY A 96 17.31 -14.14 3.36
CA GLY A 96 17.33 -15.43 2.66
C GLY A 96 16.13 -15.68 1.74
N TYR A 97 15.29 -14.69 1.48
CA TYR A 97 14.14 -14.80 0.58
C TYR A 97 14.39 -14.01 -0.71
N VAL A 98 14.78 -14.71 -1.78
CA VAL A 98 15.12 -14.11 -3.09
C VAL A 98 13.94 -14.21 -4.03
N ARG A 99 13.45 -13.07 -4.55
CA ARG A 99 12.28 -13.02 -5.44
C ARG A 99 12.52 -13.80 -6.73
N GLU A 100 11.59 -14.69 -7.07
CA GLU A 100 11.52 -15.44 -8.33
C GLU A 100 10.07 -15.44 -8.85
N GLY A 101 9.76 -14.56 -9.78
CA GLY A 101 8.39 -14.36 -10.26
C GLY A 101 7.43 -13.88 -9.15
N LYS A 102 6.39 -14.65 -8.86
CA LYS A 102 5.41 -14.35 -7.80
C LYS A 102 5.71 -15.04 -6.46
N CYS A 103 6.79 -15.83 -6.39
CA CYS A 103 7.25 -16.52 -5.19
C CYS A 103 8.66 -16.08 -4.79
N TYR A 104 9.19 -16.67 -3.75
CA TYR A 104 10.54 -16.42 -3.28
C TYR A 104 11.30 -17.74 -3.17
N ARG A 105 12.50 -17.80 -3.70
CA ARG A 105 13.42 -18.89 -3.45
C ARG A 105 13.98 -18.73 -2.03
N VAL A 106 14.04 -19.85 -1.32
CA VAL A 106 14.60 -19.92 0.04
C VAL A 106 15.41 -21.21 0.19
N ASP A 107 16.68 -21.07 0.54
CA ASP A 107 17.55 -22.24 0.76
C ASP A 107 17.36 -22.79 2.18
N LYS A 108 17.11 -21.91 3.14
CA LYS A 108 16.85 -22.25 4.53
C LYS A 108 15.92 -21.22 5.15
N GLY A 109 14.72 -21.64 5.53
CA GLY A 109 13.77 -20.84 6.28
C GLY A 109 14.34 -20.42 7.64
N ASN A 110 13.84 -19.29 8.17
CA ASN A 110 14.25 -18.76 9.47
C ASN A 110 13.02 -18.34 10.30
N ARG A 111 13.26 -17.83 11.51
CA ARG A 111 12.24 -17.34 12.44
C ARG A 111 12.44 -15.86 12.77
N GLU A 112 13.15 -15.15 11.91
CA GLU A 112 13.39 -13.73 12.11
C GLU A 112 12.08 -12.96 11.97
N THR A 113 11.96 -11.90 12.77
CA THR A 113 10.84 -10.95 12.69
C THR A 113 11.37 -9.59 12.28
N VAL A 114 10.87 -9.07 11.19
CA VAL A 114 11.17 -7.72 10.71
C VAL A 114 9.94 -6.86 10.95
N THR A 115 10.09 -5.76 11.65
CA THR A 115 9.01 -4.82 11.95
C THR A 115 9.22 -3.52 11.20
N PHE A 116 8.23 -3.11 10.40
CA PHE A 116 8.21 -1.84 9.69
C PHE A 116 7.27 -0.87 10.39
N PHE A 117 7.73 0.36 10.59
CA PHE A 117 6.90 1.49 10.96
C PHE A 117 6.74 2.36 9.73
N CYS A 118 5.59 2.28 9.08
CA CYS A 118 5.35 2.93 7.81
C CYS A 118 3.90 3.45 7.70
N HIS A 119 3.38 3.65 6.50
CA HIS A 119 2.12 4.30 6.23
C HIS A 119 1.18 3.40 5.42
N PHE A 120 -0.07 3.85 5.20
CA PHE A 120 -1.10 3.11 4.49
C PHE A 120 -0.71 2.76 3.05
N GLY A 121 -0.40 3.78 2.23
CA GLY A 121 -0.15 3.58 0.80
C GLY A 121 1.04 2.66 0.52
N ILE A 122 2.14 2.82 1.28
CA ILE A 122 3.32 1.98 1.14
C ILE A 122 3.07 0.55 1.65
N THR A 123 2.26 0.36 2.70
CA THR A 123 1.88 -0.98 3.17
C THR A 123 1.10 -1.72 2.08
N CYS A 124 0.16 -1.05 1.40
CA CYS A 124 -0.56 -1.64 0.27
C CYS A 124 0.37 -2.02 -0.88
N VAL A 125 1.43 -1.23 -1.15
CA VAL A 125 2.45 -1.57 -2.15
C VAL A 125 3.18 -2.87 -1.79
N PHE A 126 3.61 -3.03 -0.53
CA PHE A 126 4.28 -4.27 -0.09
C PHE A 126 3.36 -5.49 -0.20
N LEU A 127 2.13 -5.37 0.28
CA LEU A 127 1.16 -6.45 0.20
C LEU A 127 0.84 -6.82 -1.26
N ALA A 128 0.66 -5.81 -2.12
CA ALA A 128 0.42 -6.02 -3.55
C ALA A 128 1.60 -6.77 -4.20
N HIS A 129 2.82 -6.36 -3.88
CA HIS A 129 4.02 -6.99 -4.39
C HIS A 129 4.18 -8.45 -3.90
N LEU A 130 3.98 -8.69 -2.60
CA LEU A 130 4.07 -10.03 -2.00
C LEU A 130 3.04 -11.00 -2.57
N TRP A 131 1.81 -10.53 -2.84
CA TRP A 131 0.70 -11.36 -3.30
C TRP A 131 0.51 -11.38 -4.82
N GLY A 132 1.26 -10.56 -5.56
CA GLY A 132 1.18 -10.48 -7.01
C GLY A 132 -0.18 -9.97 -7.49
N VAL A 133 -0.75 -8.97 -6.80
CA VAL A 133 -2.00 -8.29 -7.16
C VAL A 133 -1.73 -6.83 -7.51
N SER A 134 -2.71 -6.15 -8.08
CA SER A 134 -2.60 -4.72 -8.34
C SER A 134 -2.58 -3.91 -7.03
N PRO A 135 -1.72 -2.89 -6.88
CA PRO A 135 -1.76 -1.99 -5.74
C PRO A 135 -3.08 -1.19 -5.66
N PHE A 136 -3.70 -0.87 -6.79
CA PHE A 136 -5.01 -0.20 -6.82
C PHE A 136 -6.09 -1.01 -6.13
N LEU A 137 -6.07 -2.35 -6.25
CA LEU A 137 -6.99 -3.22 -5.54
C LEU A 137 -6.89 -3.00 -4.02
N LEU A 138 -5.68 -3.00 -3.48
CA LEU A 138 -5.46 -2.88 -2.04
C LEU A 138 -5.72 -1.45 -1.53
N TRP A 139 -5.34 -0.43 -2.28
CA TRP A 139 -5.62 0.96 -1.95
C TRP A 139 -7.12 1.26 -1.80
N HIS A 140 -7.98 0.55 -2.58
CA HIS A 140 -9.42 0.80 -2.58
C HIS A 140 -10.23 -0.24 -1.77
N CYS A 141 -9.61 -1.33 -1.33
CA CYS A 141 -10.30 -2.41 -0.61
C CYS A 141 -9.86 -2.57 0.85
N LEU A 142 -8.77 -1.92 1.25
CA LEU A 142 -8.28 -1.97 2.63
C LEU A 142 -8.44 -0.63 3.34
N ALA A 143 -8.62 -0.72 4.64
CA ALA A 143 -8.49 0.40 5.57
C ALA A 143 -7.53 -0.04 6.70
N LEU A 144 -6.43 0.68 6.85
CA LEU A 144 -5.43 0.42 7.89
C LEU A 144 -5.37 1.63 8.81
N ALA A 145 -6.02 1.53 9.95
CA ALA A 145 -6.05 2.62 10.92
C ALA A 145 -4.62 2.96 11.42
N PRO A 146 -4.34 4.23 11.78
CA PRO A 146 -3.09 4.59 12.45
C PRO A 146 -2.80 3.67 13.62
N THR A 147 -1.55 3.26 13.78
CA THR A 147 -1.05 2.30 14.76
C THR A 147 -1.54 0.86 14.62
N SER A 148 -2.37 0.55 13.63
CA SER A 148 -2.77 -0.84 13.38
C SER A 148 -1.57 -1.73 13.01
N VAL A 149 -1.71 -3.02 13.27
CA VAL A 149 -0.69 -4.03 13.00
C VAL A 149 -1.15 -4.93 11.84
N THR A 150 -0.35 -4.98 10.79
CA THR A 150 -0.48 -5.95 9.71
C THR A 150 0.62 -7.00 9.87
N GLU A 151 0.25 -8.26 10.00
CA GLU A 151 1.16 -9.38 10.21
C GLU A 151 1.15 -10.30 8.99
N VAL A 152 2.32 -10.49 8.40
CA VAL A 152 2.54 -11.35 7.25
C VAL A 152 3.62 -12.37 7.61
N VAL A 153 3.39 -13.63 7.29
CA VAL A 153 4.33 -14.73 7.56
C VAL A 153 4.73 -15.43 6.28
N THR A 154 5.93 -15.98 6.28
CA THR A 154 6.39 -16.86 5.21
C THR A 154 5.79 -18.26 5.38
N GLU A 155 5.45 -18.90 4.26
CA GLU A 155 5.02 -20.29 4.18
C GLU A 155 5.86 -21.00 3.12
N GLU A 156 6.48 -22.12 3.51
CA GLU A 156 7.22 -23.02 2.63
C GLU A 156 6.50 -24.37 2.55
N ARG A 157 5.67 -24.56 1.54
CA ARG A 157 4.92 -25.82 1.29
C ARG A 157 5.61 -26.72 0.28
N GLU A 158 6.49 -26.16 -0.53
CA GLU A 158 7.39 -26.85 -1.44
C GLU A 158 8.82 -26.50 -1.03
N LYS A 159 9.70 -27.48 -1.10
CA LYS A 159 11.11 -27.28 -0.73
C LYS A 159 11.75 -26.17 -1.56
N GLY A 160 12.23 -25.16 -0.90
CA GLY A 160 12.95 -24.06 -1.52
C GLY A 160 12.07 -22.97 -2.12
N ILE A 161 10.74 -23.08 -1.98
CA ILE A 161 9.77 -22.09 -2.49
C ILE A 161 8.94 -21.54 -1.35
N ALA A 162 9.09 -20.26 -1.06
CA ALA A 162 8.30 -19.55 -0.05
C ALA A 162 7.29 -18.61 -0.70
N CYS A 163 6.14 -18.46 -0.07
CA CYS A 163 5.19 -17.40 -0.30
C CYS A 163 4.85 -16.70 1.02
N PHE A 164 4.15 -15.57 0.93
CA PHE A 164 3.78 -14.76 2.09
C PHE A 164 2.27 -14.78 2.32
N ARG A 165 1.86 -15.04 3.57
CA ARG A 165 0.45 -15.05 3.98
C ARG A 165 0.16 -13.96 4.99
N GLY A 166 -0.90 -13.20 4.75
CA GLY A 166 -1.44 -12.26 5.74
C GLY A 166 -2.17 -13.03 6.84
N LEU A 167 -1.74 -12.88 8.07
CA LEU A 167 -2.42 -13.41 9.25
C LEU A 167 -3.35 -12.38 9.87
N LYS A 168 -2.95 -11.10 9.83
CA LYS A 168 -3.73 -9.97 10.33
C LYS A 168 -3.57 -8.80 9.37
N LEU A 169 -4.65 -8.09 9.14
CA LEU A 169 -4.66 -6.87 8.33
C LEU A 169 -5.30 -5.75 9.16
N GLY A 170 -4.53 -4.72 9.49
CA GLY A 170 -5.04 -3.57 10.21
C GLY A 170 -5.56 -3.87 11.62
N ASP A 171 -4.98 -4.85 12.33
CA ASP A 171 -5.40 -5.24 13.66
C ASP A 171 -5.15 -4.11 14.68
N VAL A 172 -6.20 -3.74 15.39
CA VAL A 172 -6.20 -2.73 16.46
C VAL A 172 -6.49 -3.32 17.85
N SER A 173 -6.40 -4.64 18.01
CA SER A 173 -6.71 -5.32 19.28
C SER A 173 -5.93 -4.78 20.46
N HIS A 174 -4.70 -4.33 20.27
CA HIS A 174 -3.88 -3.72 21.30
C HIS A 174 -4.46 -2.40 21.82
N LEU A 175 -5.14 -1.62 20.97
CA LEU A 175 -5.83 -0.40 21.38
C LEU A 175 -7.05 -0.76 22.24
N VAL A 176 -7.82 -1.76 21.83
CA VAL A 176 -8.99 -2.23 22.58
C VAL A 176 -8.56 -2.74 23.95
N LEU A 177 -7.48 -3.52 24.04
CA LEU A 177 -6.92 -4.00 25.30
C LEU A 177 -6.38 -2.86 26.18
N GLY A 178 -5.87 -1.80 25.57
CA GLY A 178 -5.41 -0.59 26.25
C GLY A 178 -6.54 0.38 26.62
N ASN A 179 -7.79 0.08 26.27
CA ASN A 179 -8.95 0.98 26.41
C ASN A 179 -8.73 2.33 25.68
N GLU A 180 -8.02 2.28 24.54
CA GLU A 180 -7.76 3.45 23.70
C GLU A 180 -8.63 3.36 22.43
N PRO A 181 -9.32 4.44 22.02
CA PRO A 181 -10.08 4.44 20.79
C PRO A 181 -9.14 4.42 19.58
N ALA A 182 -9.50 3.65 18.55
CA ALA A 182 -8.82 3.76 17.27
C ALA A 182 -9.03 5.15 16.67
N SER A 183 -8.02 5.69 15.99
CA SER A 183 -8.12 6.98 15.30
C SER A 183 -9.25 6.95 14.27
N THR A 184 -9.95 8.07 14.12
CA THR A 184 -10.93 8.27 13.04
C THR A 184 -10.26 8.51 11.69
N SER A 185 -9.00 8.94 11.68
CA SER A 185 -8.23 9.12 10.45
C SER A 185 -8.05 7.79 9.71
N ALA A 186 -8.08 7.85 8.38
CA ALA A 186 -7.87 6.70 7.50
C ALA A 186 -8.83 5.52 7.73
N ARG A 187 -10.05 5.77 8.16
CA ARG A 187 -11.10 4.75 8.24
C ARG A 187 -11.72 4.45 6.88
N PHE A 188 -11.68 5.41 5.95
CA PHE A 188 -12.28 5.29 4.60
C PHE A 188 -13.75 4.84 4.64
N CYS A 189 -14.51 5.34 5.59
CA CYS A 189 -15.91 5.00 5.81
C CYS A 189 -16.84 6.22 5.71
N GLU A 190 -16.43 7.19 4.90
CA GLU A 190 -17.21 8.41 4.66
C GLU A 190 -18.53 8.09 3.97
N ILE A 191 -19.59 8.75 4.41
CA ILE A 191 -20.88 8.76 3.75
C ILE A 191 -21.03 10.13 3.08
N TYR A 192 -21.26 10.16 1.77
CA TYR A 192 -21.29 11.40 0.98
C TYR A 192 -22.24 12.46 1.53
N SER A 193 -23.38 12.05 2.08
CA SER A 193 -24.40 12.93 2.65
C SER A 193 -24.25 13.17 4.15
N ASP A 194 -23.29 12.56 4.82
CA ASP A 194 -23.08 12.67 6.26
C ASP A 194 -21.58 12.62 6.58
N MET A 195 -20.99 13.80 6.66
CA MET A 195 -19.55 13.96 6.92
C MET A 195 -19.19 13.77 8.41
N ASP A 196 -20.17 13.61 9.29
CA ASP A 196 -19.94 13.36 10.73
C ASP A 196 -19.70 11.89 11.05
N GLN A 197 -19.91 11.01 10.08
CA GLN A 197 -19.67 9.55 10.18
C GLN A 197 -18.20 9.13 10.02
N ARG A 198 -17.28 9.91 10.54
CA ARG A 198 -15.84 9.62 10.46
C ARG A 198 -15.32 8.90 11.68
#